data_de76e0e5a43d13f17a4a30cc2f71dbcc
#
_entry.id   de76e0e5a43d13f17a4a30cc2f71dbcc
#
_cell.length_a   1.000
_cell.length_b   1.000
_cell.length_c   1.000
_cell.angle_alpha   90.00
_cell.angle_beta   90.00
_cell.angle_gamma   90.00
#
_symmetry.space_group_name_H-M   'P 1'
#
loop_
_entity.id
_entity.type
_entity.pdbx_description
1 polymer ?
#
loop_
_entity_poly.entity_id
_entity_poly.type
_entity_poly.pdbx_seq_one_letter_code
_entity_poly.pdbx_strand_id
1 'polypeptide(L)'
;VRLLQTVGIERTRQLFMDFGLHENQIPRNYTIALGTPQVLPIQMATGYATFANGGYRIQPHFIDRIEDAYGKVIYQSNPEYACIACINQTDAEQLESAEAVTPDDEVIEVTNPTLAAEKELAQLQLDESKSQYRQAQRILKSSSAYDMANILRDVIQHGTGRAALKIGRDDIGGKTGTAEVIRNGAYT
;
A
#
# COMPACT_ATOMS: atom_id res chain seq x y z
N VAL A 1 -17.54 -12.90 15.51
CA VAL A 1 -17.37 -14.27 16.01
C VAL A 1 -17.85 -15.30 14.99
N ARG A 2 -19.13 -15.24 14.49
CA ARG A 2 -19.68 -16.23 13.55
C ARG A 2 -18.81 -16.44 12.31
N LEU A 3 -18.35 -15.37 11.65
CA LEU A 3 -17.46 -15.45 10.50
C LEU A 3 -16.15 -16.17 10.85
N LEU A 4 -15.57 -15.87 12.03
CA LEU A 4 -14.34 -16.52 12.49
C LEU A 4 -14.55 -18.02 12.74
N GLN A 5 -15.73 -18.43 13.19
CA GLN A 5 -16.08 -19.87 13.35
C GLN A 5 -16.08 -20.59 12.00
N THR A 6 -16.55 -19.94 10.95
CA THR A 6 -16.55 -20.50 9.57
C THR A 6 -15.16 -20.53 8.95
N VAL A 7 -14.37 -19.46 9.11
CA VAL A 7 -13.02 -19.34 8.54
C VAL A 7 -12.01 -20.20 9.29
N GLY A 8 -12.16 -20.33 10.60
CA GLY A 8 -11.25 -21.03 11.50
C GLY A 8 -10.17 -20.12 12.09
N ILE A 9 -9.75 -20.45 13.31
CA ILE A 9 -8.79 -19.65 14.09
C ILE A 9 -7.40 -19.67 13.41
N GLU A 10 -6.91 -20.84 13.03
CA GLU A 10 -5.54 -20.97 12.49
C GLU A 10 -5.38 -20.24 11.15
N ARG A 11 -6.37 -20.31 10.27
CA ARG A 11 -6.36 -19.57 9.01
C ARG A 11 -6.37 -18.07 9.23
N THR A 12 -7.13 -17.60 10.21
CA THR A 12 -7.18 -16.18 10.58
C THR A 12 -5.85 -15.74 11.19
N ARG A 13 -5.23 -16.57 12.04
CA ARG A 13 -3.91 -16.29 12.61
C ARG A 13 -2.84 -16.19 11.53
N GLN A 14 -2.85 -17.14 10.56
CA GLN A 14 -1.93 -17.09 9.44
C GLN A 14 -2.06 -15.78 8.65
N LEU A 15 -3.28 -15.35 8.37
CA LEU A 15 -3.52 -14.07 7.70
C LEU A 15 -2.94 -12.90 8.49
N PHE A 16 -3.09 -12.86 9.81
CA PHE A 16 -2.50 -11.81 10.63
C PHE A 16 -0.96 -11.83 10.61
N MET A 17 -0.36 -13.01 10.55
CA MET A 17 1.09 -13.14 10.37
C MET A 17 1.53 -12.64 8.98
N ASP A 18 0.76 -12.93 7.94
CA ASP A 18 1.01 -12.40 6.59
C ASP A 18 0.95 -10.86 6.57
N PHE A 19 0.10 -10.24 7.40
CA PHE A 19 0.04 -8.79 7.62
C PHE A 19 1.21 -8.25 8.47
N GLY A 20 2.07 -9.12 9.00
CA GLY A 20 3.27 -8.73 9.75
C GLY A 20 3.12 -8.71 11.26
N LEU A 21 2.07 -9.33 11.81
CA LEU A 21 1.98 -9.55 13.24
C LEU A 21 2.82 -10.78 13.66
N HIS A 22 3.41 -10.72 14.82
CA HIS A 22 4.10 -11.88 15.37
C HIS A 22 3.11 -12.88 15.98
N GLU A 23 3.45 -14.17 15.93
CA GLU A 23 2.59 -15.24 16.41
C GLU A 23 2.16 -15.04 17.87
N ASN A 24 3.05 -14.58 18.73
CA ASN A 24 2.81 -14.33 20.15
C ASN A 24 1.84 -13.16 20.43
N GLN A 25 1.59 -12.29 19.45
CA GLN A 25 0.62 -11.19 19.55
C GLN A 25 -0.82 -11.67 19.27
N ILE A 26 -0.98 -12.87 18.70
CA ILE A 26 -2.26 -13.36 18.18
C ILE A 26 -2.75 -14.52 19.04
N PRO A 27 -3.77 -14.32 19.90
CA PRO A 27 -4.30 -15.39 20.75
C PRO A 27 -4.93 -16.51 19.92
N ARG A 28 -4.93 -17.75 20.46
CA ARG A 28 -5.53 -18.92 19.80
C ARG A 28 -6.97 -19.15 20.24
N ASN A 29 -7.80 -18.11 20.19
CA ASN A 29 -9.19 -18.21 20.58
C ASN A 29 -10.07 -17.21 19.81
N TYR A 30 -11.37 -17.26 20.01
CA TYR A 30 -12.33 -16.42 19.29
C TYR A 30 -12.29 -14.94 19.64
N THR A 31 -11.53 -14.53 20.67
CA THR A 31 -11.41 -13.12 21.04
C THR A 31 -10.66 -12.30 19.98
N ILE A 32 -9.93 -12.97 19.06
CA ILE A 32 -9.36 -12.34 17.87
C ILE A 32 -10.40 -11.49 17.13
N ALA A 33 -11.64 -11.99 17.01
CA ALA A 33 -12.73 -11.26 16.34
C ALA A 33 -13.18 -9.99 17.09
N LEU A 34 -12.73 -9.82 18.32
CA LEU A 34 -13.04 -8.65 19.18
C LEU A 34 -11.87 -7.65 19.23
N GLY A 35 -10.80 -7.91 18.49
CA GLY A 35 -9.65 -7.01 18.42
C GLY A 35 -8.68 -7.12 19.61
N THR A 36 -8.56 -8.31 20.19
CA THR A 36 -7.65 -8.55 21.33
C THR A 36 -6.16 -8.65 20.98
N PRO A 37 -5.70 -8.86 19.71
CA PRO A 37 -4.30 -8.82 19.41
C PRO A 37 -3.67 -7.47 19.80
N GLN A 38 -2.53 -7.53 20.48
CA GLN A 38 -1.76 -6.34 20.85
C GLN A 38 -0.80 -6.00 19.70
N VAL A 39 -1.01 -4.85 19.07
CA VAL A 39 -0.25 -4.43 17.90
C VAL A 39 0.39 -3.06 18.11
N LEU A 40 1.53 -2.84 17.50
CA LEU A 40 2.17 -1.53 17.45
C LEU A 40 1.43 -0.64 16.43
N PRO A 41 1.36 0.69 16.65
CA PRO A 41 0.76 1.61 15.68
C PRO A 41 1.32 1.45 14.27
N ILE A 42 2.63 1.20 14.12
CA ILE A 42 3.27 0.99 12.83
C ILE A 42 2.79 -0.29 12.14
N GLN A 43 2.54 -1.37 12.88
CA GLN A 43 1.97 -2.60 12.32
C GLN A 43 0.54 -2.37 11.81
N MET A 44 -0.23 -1.59 12.56
CA MET A 44 -1.58 -1.21 12.15
C MET A 44 -1.54 -0.35 10.87
N ALA A 45 -0.66 0.65 10.81
CA ALA A 45 -0.48 1.47 9.62
C ALA A 45 -0.07 0.65 8.40
N THR A 46 0.87 -0.31 8.55
CA THR A 46 1.27 -1.24 7.49
C THR A 46 0.10 -2.11 7.03
N GLY A 47 -0.74 -2.58 7.96
CA GLY A 47 -1.94 -3.35 7.63
C GLY A 47 -2.92 -2.56 6.77
N TYR A 48 -3.22 -1.32 7.12
CA TYR A 48 -4.07 -0.43 6.30
C TYR A 48 -3.42 -0.09 4.96
N ALA A 49 -2.12 0.19 4.94
CA ALA A 49 -1.38 0.43 3.71
C ALA A 49 -1.47 -0.75 2.73
N THR A 50 -1.52 -1.99 3.23
CA THR A 50 -1.69 -3.18 2.39
C THR A 50 -2.99 -3.15 1.59
N PHE A 51 -4.09 -2.68 2.17
CA PHE A 51 -5.35 -2.51 1.44
C PHE A 51 -5.23 -1.40 0.39
N ALA A 52 -4.64 -0.26 0.76
CA ALA A 52 -4.43 0.86 -0.15
C ALA A 52 -3.49 0.52 -1.31
N ASN A 53 -2.50 -0.34 -1.08
CA ASN A 53 -1.52 -0.79 -2.07
C ASN A 53 -2.00 -1.97 -2.95
N GLY A 54 -3.31 -2.25 -3.01
CA GLY A 54 -3.85 -3.33 -3.83
C GLY A 54 -3.45 -4.74 -3.38
N GLY A 55 -3.18 -4.91 -2.09
CA GLY A 55 -2.85 -6.19 -1.46
C GLY A 55 -1.35 -6.47 -1.29
N TYR A 56 -0.49 -5.50 -1.60
CA TYR A 56 0.94 -5.58 -1.35
C TYR A 56 1.29 -5.07 0.05
N ARG A 57 2.02 -5.87 0.82
CA ARG A 57 2.55 -5.45 2.11
C ARG A 57 3.95 -4.88 1.92
N ILE A 58 4.16 -3.64 2.28
CA ILE A 58 5.46 -2.98 2.30
C ILE A 58 6.02 -2.93 3.72
N GLN A 59 7.33 -2.99 3.86
CA GLN A 59 7.99 -2.80 5.15
C GLN A 59 8.22 -1.30 5.39
N PRO A 60 7.72 -0.74 6.52
CA PRO A 60 7.98 0.65 6.84
C PRO A 60 9.45 0.86 7.19
N HIS A 61 10.01 1.97 6.74
CA HIS A 61 11.36 2.41 7.07
C HIS A 61 11.33 3.91 7.46
N PHE A 62 12.28 4.33 8.28
CA PHE A 62 12.36 5.70 8.79
C PHE A 62 13.62 6.42 8.34
N ILE A 63 14.64 5.67 7.94
CA ILE A 63 15.92 6.21 7.48
C ILE A 63 16.02 5.93 6.00
N ASP A 64 16.05 7.00 5.20
CA ASP A 64 16.24 6.89 3.76
C ASP A 64 17.72 6.87 3.40
N ARG A 65 18.51 7.80 3.96
CA ARG A 65 19.93 7.94 3.67
C ARG A 65 20.70 8.39 4.89
N ILE A 66 21.93 7.90 5.05
CA ILE A 66 22.90 8.37 6.03
C ILE A 66 24.16 8.79 5.31
N GLU A 67 24.65 9.98 5.59
CA GLU A 67 25.89 10.52 5.05
C GLU A 67 26.88 10.81 6.17
N ASP A 68 28.18 10.72 5.87
CA ASP A 68 29.22 11.19 6.77
C ASP A 68 29.37 12.73 6.71
N ALA A 69 30.25 13.27 7.54
CA ALA A 69 30.51 14.71 7.61
C ALA A 69 31.08 15.31 6.29
N TYR A 70 31.52 14.47 5.37
CA TYR A 70 32.07 14.86 4.07
C TYR A 70 31.06 14.67 2.91
N GLY A 71 29.83 14.28 3.23
CA GLY A 71 28.77 14.05 2.23
C GLY A 71 28.83 12.68 1.54
N LYS A 72 29.70 11.77 2.01
CA LYS A 72 29.75 10.41 1.49
C LYS A 72 28.58 9.60 2.04
N VAL A 73 27.82 8.97 1.17
CA VAL A 73 26.71 8.06 1.55
C VAL A 73 27.29 6.82 2.23
N ILE A 74 26.92 6.57 3.48
CA ILE A 74 27.29 5.39 4.26
C ILE A 74 26.18 4.34 4.23
N TYR A 75 24.93 4.79 4.09
CA TYR A 75 23.75 3.94 4.02
C TYR A 75 22.73 4.57 3.07
N GLN A 76 22.14 3.74 2.22
CA GLN A 76 20.99 4.08 1.39
C GLN A 76 19.93 3.00 1.59
N SER A 77 18.71 3.41 1.90
CA SER A 77 17.59 2.48 1.98
C SER A 77 17.28 1.90 0.59
N ASN A 78 16.81 0.66 0.60
CA ASN A 78 16.25 0.03 -0.60
C ASN A 78 14.83 -0.45 -0.26
N PRO A 79 13.84 0.48 -0.27
CA PRO A 79 12.46 0.16 0.10
C PRO A 79 11.81 -0.81 -0.89
N GLU A 80 10.77 -1.49 -0.42
CA GLU A 80 9.90 -2.31 -1.26
C GLU A 80 8.81 -1.46 -1.88
N TYR A 81 8.49 -1.73 -3.16
CA TYR A 81 7.46 -1.03 -3.92
C TYR A 81 6.29 -1.95 -4.25
N ALA A 82 5.08 -1.45 -4.06
CA ALA A 82 3.86 -2.19 -4.41
C ALA A 82 3.68 -2.36 -5.93
N CYS A 83 4.10 -1.38 -6.71
CA CYS A 83 4.02 -1.39 -8.17
C CYS A 83 5.31 -0.82 -8.77
N ILE A 84 6.21 -1.69 -9.22
CA ILE A 84 7.45 -1.24 -9.88
C ILE A 84 7.12 -0.61 -11.24
N ALA A 85 6.15 -1.16 -11.98
CA ALA A 85 5.73 -0.61 -13.27
C ALA A 85 5.13 0.81 -13.16
N CYS A 86 4.59 1.18 -11.99
CA CYS A 86 4.00 2.50 -11.78
C CYS A 86 5.05 3.59 -11.52
N ILE A 87 6.27 3.23 -11.13
CA ILE A 87 7.34 4.20 -10.86
C ILE A 87 7.74 4.94 -12.13
N ASN A 88 7.72 4.23 -13.26
CA ASN A 88 8.14 4.76 -14.56
C ASN A 88 7.02 5.48 -15.33
N GLN A 89 5.76 5.37 -14.90
CA GLN A 89 4.63 6.05 -15.57
C GLN A 89 4.55 7.53 -15.20
N THR A 90 4.91 7.90 -13.98
CA THR A 90 4.91 9.29 -13.52
C THR A 90 5.91 10.16 -14.28
N ASP A 91 7.05 9.58 -14.67
CA ASP A 91 8.09 10.29 -15.42
C ASP A 91 7.71 10.41 -16.92
N ALA A 92 7.01 9.40 -17.48
CA ALA A 92 6.53 9.41 -18.86
C ALA A 92 5.35 10.38 -19.05
N GLU A 93 4.39 10.45 -18.13
CA GLU A 93 3.27 11.39 -18.20
C GLU A 93 3.70 12.86 -18.05
N GLN A 94 4.81 13.13 -17.34
CA GLN A 94 5.38 14.48 -17.25
C GLN A 94 6.10 14.90 -18.54
N LEU A 95 6.62 13.97 -19.32
CA LEU A 95 7.22 14.23 -20.64
C LEU A 95 6.16 14.43 -21.73
N GLU A 96 5.08 13.62 -21.73
CA GLU A 96 3.99 13.77 -22.71
C GLU A 96 3.18 15.07 -22.51
N SER A 97 3.05 15.57 -21.28
CA SER A 97 2.37 16.85 -21.01
C SER A 97 3.18 18.08 -21.46
N ALA A 98 4.45 17.92 -21.79
CA ALA A 98 5.32 18.99 -22.29
C ALA A 98 5.30 19.12 -23.84
N GLU A 99 4.78 18.14 -24.56
CA GLU A 99 4.79 18.10 -26.04
C GLU A 99 3.39 18.21 -26.69
N ALA A 100 2.38 18.64 -25.99
CA ALA A 100 1.06 18.94 -26.58
C ALA A 100 1.09 20.26 -27.37
N VAL A 101 1.66 20.22 -28.56
CA VAL A 101 1.55 21.30 -29.57
C VAL A 101 0.97 20.74 -30.85
N THR A 102 -0.26 21.21 -31.15
CA THR A 102 -1.00 21.35 -32.41
C THR A 102 -1.33 20.12 -33.27
N PRO A 103 -2.62 19.97 -33.63
CA PRO A 103 -3.07 19.01 -34.63
C PRO A 103 -3.04 19.67 -36.02
N ASP A 104 -2.10 19.27 -36.84
CA ASP A 104 -2.18 19.28 -38.32
C ASP A 104 -0.81 18.85 -38.85
N ASP A 105 -0.68 17.55 -39.19
CA ASP A 105 0.11 17.12 -40.34
C ASP A 105 -0.06 15.60 -40.57
N GLU A 106 -0.18 15.22 -41.82
CA GLU A 106 -0.39 13.87 -42.33
C GLU A 106 0.62 12.86 -41.78
N VAL A 107 0.09 11.72 -41.29
CA VAL A 107 0.87 10.57 -40.84
C VAL A 107 1.48 9.87 -42.06
N ILE A 108 2.71 10.17 -42.38
CA ILE A 108 3.56 9.35 -43.24
C ILE A 108 4.20 8.28 -42.35
N GLU A 109 3.76 7.06 -42.52
CA GLU A 109 4.34 5.87 -41.87
C GLU A 109 5.75 5.60 -42.41
N VAL A 110 6.75 6.32 -41.88
CA VAL A 110 8.14 6.06 -42.16
C VAL A 110 8.65 5.04 -41.15
N THR A 111 8.77 3.77 -41.59
CA THR A 111 9.44 2.72 -40.83
C THR A 111 10.94 3.04 -40.76
N ASN A 112 11.32 3.83 -39.77
CA ASN A 112 12.70 4.21 -39.53
C ASN A 112 13.39 3.15 -38.66
N PRO A 113 14.42 2.42 -39.12
CA PRO A 113 15.11 1.40 -38.34
C PRO A 113 15.75 1.95 -37.07
N THR A 114 15.98 3.25 -37.00
CA THR A 114 16.46 3.95 -35.81
C THR A 114 15.46 3.93 -34.65
N LEU A 115 14.15 4.01 -34.96
CA LEU A 115 13.08 4.02 -33.96
C LEU A 115 12.91 2.64 -33.27
N ALA A 116 13.22 1.56 -33.96
CA ALA A 116 13.23 0.20 -33.40
C ALA A 116 14.40 0.02 -32.41
N ALA A 117 15.58 0.50 -32.78
CA ALA A 117 16.76 0.45 -31.93
C ALA A 117 16.62 1.34 -30.68
N GLU A 118 16.00 2.52 -30.81
CA GLU A 118 15.71 3.40 -29.68
C GLU A 118 14.69 2.78 -28.72
N LYS A 119 13.65 2.11 -29.23
CA LYS A 119 12.69 1.37 -28.42
C LYS A 119 13.34 0.19 -27.69
N GLU A 120 14.23 -0.55 -28.33
CA GLU A 120 14.94 -1.66 -27.74
C GLU A 120 15.93 -1.19 -26.66
N LEU A 121 16.63 -0.07 -26.89
CA LEU A 121 17.50 0.56 -25.90
C LEU A 121 16.73 1.09 -24.70
N ALA A 122 15.58 1.74 -24.91
CA ALA A 122 14.68 2.18 -23.88
C ALA A 122 14.12 1.00 -23.06
N GLN A 123 13.81 -0.11 -23.71
CA GLN A 123 13.35 -1.33 -23.06
C GLN A 123 14.42 -1.96 -22.18
N LEU A 124 15.67 -2.01 -22.66
CA LEU A 124 16.83 -2.49 -21.90
C LEU A 124 17.12 -1.60 -20.69
N GLN A 125 17.04 -0.29 -20.82
CA GLN A 125 17.18 0.66 -19.71
C GLN A 125 16.05 0.52 -18.68
N LEU A 126 14.81 0.24 -19.14
CA LEU A 126 13.66 -0.02 -18.29
C LEU A 126 13.82 -1.32 -17.48
N ASP A 127 14.37 -2.36 -18.10
CA ASP A 127 14.60 -3.65 -17.44
C ASP A 127 15.76 -3.58 -16.44
N GLU A 128 16.80 -2.78 -16.74
CA GLU A 128 17.91 -2.53 -15.82
C GLU A 128 17.44 -1.70 -14.60
N SER A 129 16.58 -0.71 -14.79
CA SER A 129 15.99 0.08 -13.70
C SER A 129 15.04 -0.75 -12.83
N LYS A 130 14.27 -1.68 -13.42
CA LYS A 130 13.41 -2.61 -12.67
C LYS A 130 14.19 -3.55 -11.77
N SER A 131 15.42 -3.94 -12.14
CA SER A 131 16.27 -4.79 -11.31
C SER A 131 16.77 -4.08 -10.05
N GLN A 132 16.74 -2.75 -10.02
CA GLN A 132 17.16 -1.92 -8.90
C GLN A 132 16.12 -1.86 -7.76
N TYR A 133 14.84 -2.08 -8.07
CA TYR A 133 13.75 -1.96 -7.11
C TYR A 133 13.31 -3.32 -6.57
N ARG A 134 13.02 -3.37 -5.26
CA ARG A 134 12.48 -4.57 -4.61
C ARG A 134 10.96 -4.57 -4.70
N GLN A 135 10.40 -5.64 -5.29
CA GLN A 135 8.95 -5.82 -5.33
C GLN A 135 8.43 -6.25 -3.96
N ALA A 136 7.45 -5.54 -3.45
CA ALA A 136 6.73 -5.91 -2.23
C ALA A 136 5.97 -7.23 -2.40
N GLN A 137 5.85 -7.98 -1.33
CA GLN A 137 5.09 -9.23 -1.34
C GLN A 137 3.59 -8.96 -1.42
N ARG A 138 2.91 -9.56 -2.38
CA ARG A 138 1.45 -9.55 -2.44
C ARG A 138 0.89 -10.59 -1.48
N ILE A 139 0.17 -10.16 -0.45
CA ILE A 139 -0.46 -11.03 0.55
C ILE A 139 -1.98 -11.16 0.35
N LEU A 140 -2.59 -10.25 -0.41
CA LEU A 140 -4.01 -10.30 -0.78
C LEU A 140 -4.17 -10.21 -2.30
N LYS A 141 -5.24 -10.81 -2.80
CA LYS A 141 -5.69 -10.56 -4.18
C LYS A 141 -6.13 -9.11 -4.31
N SER A 142 -5.88 -8.49 -5.48
CA SER A 142 -6.27 -7.10 -5.74
C SER A 142 -7.78 -6.88 -5.57
N SER A 143 -8.61 -7.83 -5.99
CA SER A 143 -10.06 -7.77 -5.78
C SER A 143 -10.42 -7.71 -4.29
N SER A 144 -9.81 -8.55 -3.45
CA SER A 144 -10.07 -8.55 -2.00
C SER A 144 -9.58 -7.27 -1.32
N ALA A 145 -8.44 -6.72 -1.78
CA ALA A 145 -7.95 -5.44 -1.29
C ALA A 145 -8.89 -4.29 -1.66
N TYR A 146 -9.39 -4.30 -2.91
CA TYR A 146 -10.38 -3.33 -3.40
C TYR A 146 -11.70 -3.40 -2.62
N ASP A 147 -12.23 -4.62 -2.42
CA ASP A 147 -13.47 -4.81 -1.65
C ASP A 147 -13.29 -4.29 -0.21
N MET A 148 -12.15 -4.59 0.42
CA MET A 148 -11.87 -4.10 1.77
C MET A 148 -11.74 -2.58 1.81
N ALA A 149 -11.07 -1.96 0.85
CA ALA A 149 -10.97 -0.50 0.75
C ALA A 149 -12.35 0.15 0.62
N ASN A 150 -13.25 -0.42 -0.18
CA ASN A 150 -14.63 0.05 -0.30
C ASN A 150 -15.41 -0.11 1.01
N ILE A 151 -15.29 -1.25 1.69
CA ILE A 151 -15.92 -1.46 3.01
C ILE A 151 -15.43 -0.42 4.02
N LEU A 152 -14.13 -0.13 4.05
CA LEU A 152 -13.56 0.89 4.93
C LEU A 152 -14.03 2.29 4.56
N ARG A 153 -14.22 2.58 3.28
CA ARG A 153 -14.81 3.84 2.80
C ARG A 153 -16.27 3.97 3.23
N ASP A 154 -17.05 2.90 3.15
CA ASP A 154 -18.45 2.88 3.59
C ASP A 154 -18.60 3.17 5.09
N VAL A 155 -17.66 2.74 5.93
CA VAL A 155 -17.65 3.10 7.35
C VAL A 155 -17.58 4.61 7.55
N ILE A 156 -16.85 5.32 6.69
CA ILE A 156 -16.75 6.79 6.74
C ILE A 156 -17.97 7.44 6.10
N GLN A 157 -18.43 6.96 4.94
CA GLN A 157 -19.53 7.58 4.20
C GLN A 157 -20.91 7.35 4.89
N HIS A 158 -21.16 6.14 5.35
CA HIS A 158 -22.47 5.72 5.82
C HIS A 158 -22.48 5.18 7.26
N GLY A 159 -21.31 4.84 7.81
CA GLY A 159 -21.15 4.15 9.09
C GLY A 159 -20.77 5.05 10.26
N THR A 160 -20.10 4.44 11.22
CA THR A 160 -19.71 5.06 12.50
C THR A 160 -18.58 6.09 12.36
N GLY A 161 -17.88 6.11 11.22
CA GLY A 161 -16.75 7.00 10.94
C GLY A 161 -17.12 8.35 10.33
N ARG A 162 -18.40 8.71 10.19
CA ARG A 162 -18.88 9.93 9.49
C ARG A 162 -18.27 11.23 9.99
N ALA A 163 -17.79 11.27 11.22
CA ALA A 163 -17.11 12.45 11.74
C ALA A 163 -15.85 12.84 10.91
N ALA A 164 -15.21 11.87 10.26
CA ALA A 164 -14.05 12.09 9.40
C ALA A 164 -14.40 12.88 8.12
N LEU A 165 -15.66 12.90 7.68
CA LEU A 165 -16.09 13.70 6.51
C LEU A 165 -15.84 15.20 6.70
N LYS A 166 -15.71 15.69 7.94
CA LYS A 166 -15.35 17.07 8.24
C LYS A 166 -13.99 17.50 7.71
N ILE A 167 -13.11 16.52 7.38
CA ILE A 167 -11.79 16.79 6.77
C ILE A 167 -11.93 17.28 5.32
N GLY A 168 -13.12 17.11 4.69
CA GLY A 168 -13.36 17.56 3.32
C GLY A 168 -12.72 16.70 2.23
N ARG A 169 -12.39 15.44 2.54
CA ARG A 169 -11.89 14.43 1.58
C ARG A 169 -12.91 13.31 1.45
N ASP A 170 -13.06 12.76 0.25
CA ASP A 170 -13.97 11.67 -0.11
C ASP A 170 -13.25 10.32 -0.29
N ASP A 171 -11.93 10.35 -0.35
CA ASP A 171 -11.04 9.19 -0.54
C ASP A 171 -10.57 8.55 0.79
N ILE A 172 -11.21 8.90 1.92
CA ILE A 172 -10.87 8.37 3.23
C ILE A 172 -11.61 7.06 3.49
N GLY A 173 -10.87 6.06 3.91
CA GLY A 173 -11.38 4.81 4.47
C GLY A 173 -10.86 4.57 5.88
N GLY A 174 -11.64 3.91 6.73
CA GLY A 174 -11.19 3.63 8.08
C GLY A 174 -12.20 2.84 8.91
N LYS A 175 -11.80 2.47 10.14
CA LYS A 175 -12.65 1.80 11.11
C LYS A 175 -12.53 2.49 12.46
N THR A 176 -13.67 2.82 13.07
CA THR A 176 -13.71 3.36 14.43
C THR A 176 -13.34 2.31 15.46
N GLY A 177 -12.54 2.69 16.45
CA GLY A 177 -12.31 1.90 17.66
C GLY A 177 -13.41 2.13 18.70
N THR A 178 -13.60 1.14 19.55
CA THR A 178 -14.39 1.29 20.79
C THR A 178 -13.46 0.94 21.94
N ALA A 179 -13.25 1.87 22.84
CA ALA A 179 -12.48 1.64 24.05
C ALA A 179 -13.37 1.95 25.26
N GLU A 180 -13.39 1.02 26.21
CA GLU A 180 -13.97 1.28 27.52
C GLU A 180 -12.91 1.89 28.42
N VAL A 181 -13.17 3.08 28.91
CA VAL A 181 -12.28 3.77 29.86
C VAL A 181 -12.97 3.79 31.22
N ILE A 182 -12.32 3.20 32.21
CA ILE A 182 -12.78 3.31 33.59
C ILE A 182 -12.31 4.68 34.12
N ARG A 183 -13.24 5.59 34.33
CA ARG A 183 -12.99 6.86 35.03
C ARG A 183 -13.71 6.81 36.37
N ASN A 184 -12.95 6.99 37.46
CA ASN A 184 -13.49 7.02 38.82
C ASN A 184 -14.33 5.77 39.18
N GLY A 185 -13.97 4.59 38.66
CA GLY A 185 -14.66 3.35 38.92
C GLY A 185 -15.95 3.11 38.10
N ALA A 186 -16.31 3.99 37.18
CA ALA A 186 -17.44 3.83 36.27
C ALA A 186 -16.96 3.63 34.81
N TYR A 187 -17.65 2.76 34.09
CA TYR A 187 -17.46 2.60 32.63
C TYR A 187 -18.10 3.79 31.90
N THR A 188 -17.37 4.36 30.95
CA THR A 188 -17.87 5.43 30.07
C THR A 188 -17.64 5.08 28.61
#